data_b12e10fb44c8b6d4ec482cec3799e050
#
_entry.id   b12e10fb44c8b6d4ec482cec3799e050
#
_cell.length_a   1.000
_cell.length_b   1.000
_cell.length_c   1.000
_cell.angle_alpha   90.00
_cell.angle_beta   90.00
_cell.angle_gamma   90.00
#
_symmetry.space_group_name_H-M   'P 1'
#
loop_
_entity.id
_entity.type
_entity.pdbx_description
1 polymer ?
#
loop_
_entity_poly.entity_id
_entity_poly.type
_entity_poly.pdbx_seq_one_letter_code
_entity_poly.pdbx_strand_id
1 'polypeptide(L)'
;MAWGKVDVDERRMQFVVRAKRREQSMRALCEEFAISRPTGYEWLRRYTAAGIAGVVERSRRPRSSPRQTAPEMEHRVVELRGQRPDWGARKLQVLLAREGIVLPVITVHRILLRRGLVREQDRFRTAVERFERGVPNQLWQMDFKSPVGWDAPVGPLSVLDDHSRYAIVLQGTWSSKAEPVKQRLIEAFESCGVPEEMLMDHGTPWWNMKAAAGWTWLTVWIMRQGIQVHFSGYRHPQTQGKVERFHGALGAAMQRRGIPGCAERQKWLDEFRHEYNHQRPHEALAMKTPAAVWRKSSRCYQAQPAVWEYAAGAEVHRLSSQGQLQLPARRWDISRALAGEWVQVIRVDGRALVYYCRSLVRELDLVTQRSTAVDRWVS
;
A
#
# COMPACT_ATOMS: atom_id res chain seq x y z
N MET A 1 29.59 29.10 19.59
CA MET A 1 29.03 28.93 20.94
C MET A 1 27.51 28.98 20.79
N ALA A 2 26.84 27.86 20.99
CA ALA A 2 25.38 27.77 20.91
C ALA A 2 24.80 28.38 22.19
N TRP A 3 24.08 29.48 22.05
CA TRP A 3 23.27 30.04 23.13
C TRP A 3 22.12 29.08 23.41
N GLY A 4 22.19 28.38 24.56
CA GLY A 4 21.08 27.55 25.00
C GLY A 4 19.79 28.37 25.06
N LYS A 5 18.68 27.84 24.58
CA LYS A 5 17.34 28.42 24.81
C LYS A 5 17.10 28.43 26.31
N VAL A 6 17.24 29.60 26.92
CA VAL A 6 16.85 29.80 28.33
C VAL A 6 15.34 29.61 28.38
N ASP A 7 14.87 28.68 29.19
CA ASP A 7 13.47 28.41 29.39
C ASP A 7 12.76 29.70 29.88
N VAL A 8 11.64 30.03 29.28
CA VAL A 8 10.88 31.26 29.63
C VAL A 8 10.46 31.22 31.10
N ASP A 9 10.17 30.06 31.62
CA ASP A 9 9.76 29.90 33.04
C ASP A 9 10.96 30.06 33.97
N GLU A 10 12.15 29.67 33.54
CA GLU A 10 13.40 29.92 34.29
C GLU A 10 13.68 31.43 34.37
N ARG A 11 13.55 32.18 33.26
CA ARG A 11 13.73 33.63 33.25
C ARG A 11 12.71 34.36 34.14
N ARG A 12 11.45 33.93 34.13
CA ARG A 12 10.41 34.48 35.01
C ARG A 12 10.72 34.21 36.47
N MET A 13 11.25 33.02 36.77
CA MET A 13 11.65 32.68 38.14
C MET A 13 12.81 33.53 38.61
N GLN A 14 13.86 33.71 37.80
CA GLN A 14 14.99 34.61 38.09
C GLN A 14 14.52 36.03 38.38
N PHE A 15 13.65 36.57 37.54
CA PHE A 15 13.06 37.91 37.73
C PHE A 15 12.36 38.02 39.11
N VAL A 16 11.46 37.08 39.41
CA VAL A 16 10.65 37.14 40.63
C VAL A 16 11.50 36.97 41.91
N VAL A 17 12.50 36.09 41.89
CA VAL A 17 13.43 35.91 43.03
C VAL A 17 14.22 37.20 43.31
N ARG A 18 14.75 37.82 42.25
CA ARG A 18 15.52 39.07 42.38
C ARG A 18 14.63 40.24 42.80
N ALA A 19 13.39 40.32 42.28
CA ALA A 19 12.38 41.31 42.68
C ALA A 19 12.02 41.18 44.17
N LYS A 20 11.88 39.95 44.68
CA LYS A 20 11.57 39.68 46.12
C LYS A 20 12.74 40.01 47.04
N ARG A 21 13.97 39.81 46.57
CA ARG A 21 15.19 40.18 47.35
C ARG A 21 15.44 41.67 47.38
N ARG A 22 14.74 42.48 46.57
CA ARG A 22 14.90 43.93 46.46
C ARG A 22 16.35 44.36 46.14
N GLU A 23 17.06 43.53 45.36
CA GLU A 23 18.46 43.79 44.97
C GLU A 23 18.56 45.04 44.07
N GLN A 24 17.49 45.37 43.33
CA GLN A 24 17.42 46.51 42.46
C GLN A 24 16.01 47.13 42.51
N SER A 25 15.87 48.36 41.94
CA SER A 25 14.56 48.95 41.76
C SER A 25 13.74 48.14 40.74
N MET A 26 12.43 48.07 40.91
CA MET A 26 11.51 47.40 40.00
C MET A 26 11.68 47.93 38.56
N ARG A 27 11.99 49.21 38.39
CA ARG A 27 12.24 49.83 37.11
C ARG A 27 13.47 49.25 36.43
N ALA A 28 14.60 49.24 37.14
CA ALA A 28 15.87 48.71 36.61
C ALA A 28 15.77 47.23 36.28
N LEU A 29 15.10 46.44 37.15
CA LEU A 29 14.92 45.01 36.92
C LEU A 29 14.03 44.71 35.71
N CYS A 30 12.95 45.49 35.50
CA CYS A 30 12.12 45.33 34.30
C CYS A 30 12.82 45.73 33.02
N GLU A 31 13.71 46.74 33.07
CA GLU A 31 14.55 47.13 31.94
C GLU A 31 15.55 46.03 31.59
N GLU A 32 16.20 45.40 32.56
CA GLU A 32 17.14 44.29 32.39
C GLU A 32 16.47 43.05 31.74
N PHE A 33 15.27 42.73 32.22
CA PHE A 33 14.52 41.57 31.69
C PHE A 33 13.67 41.90 30.43
N ALA A 34 13.75 43.12 29.90
CA ALA A 34 13.01 43.62 28.77
C ALA A 34 11.49 43.40 28.86
N ILE A 35 10.91 43.67 30.04
CA ILE A 35 9.47 43.57 30.31
C ILE A 35 8.89 44.91 30.81
N SER A 36 7.57 45.06 30.64
CA SER A 36 6.90 46.22 31.19
C SER A 36 6.76 46.11 32.73
N ARG A 37 6.77 47.27 33.43
CA ARG A 37 6.53 47.31 34.88
C ARG A 37 5.21 46.63 35.31
N PRO A 38 4.06 46.84 34.64
CA PRO A 38 2.84 46.08 34.94
C PRO A 38 3.03 44.56 34.87
N THR A 39 3.76 44.05 33.87
CA THR A 39 4.11 42.61 33.74
C THR A 39 4.94 42.14 34.91
N GLY A 40 5.97 42.91 35.33
CA GLY A 40 6.82 42.56 36.42
C GLY A 40 6.05 42.46 37.76
N TYR A 41 5.17 43.46 38.03
CA TYR A 41 4.32 43.44 39.24
C TYR A 41 3.30 42.29 39.20
N GLU A 42 2.77 41.93 38.03
CA GLU A 42 1.84 40.82 37.87
C GLU A 42 2.54 39.47 38.17
N TRP A 43 3.78 39.26 37.69
CA TRP A 43 4.54 38.05 38.02
C TRP A 43 4.85 37.97 39.50
N LEU A 44 5.26 39.09 40.12
CA LEU A 44 5.53 39.13 41.54
C LEU A 44 4.28 38.82 42.39
N ARG A 45 3.11 39.41 42.00
CA ARG A 45 1.83 39.13 42.65
C ARG A 45 1.44 37.66 42.54
N ARG A 46 1.58 37.07 41.34
CA ARG A 46 1.28 35.66 41.10
C ARG A 46 2.18 34.72 41.89
N TYR A 47 3.45 35.04 41.98
CA TYR A 47 4.39 34.28 42.82
C TYR A 47 4.04 34.40 44.31
N THR A 48 3.70 35.57 44.79
CA THR A 48 3.31 35.77 46.18
C THR A 48 2.05 34.98 46.54
N ALA A 49 1.11 34.87 45.64
CA ALA A 49 -0.17 34.17 45.79
C ALA A 49 -0.05 32.64 45.70
N ALA A 50 0.81 32.11 44.80
CA ALA A 50 0.82 30.68 44.44
C ALA A 50 2.24 30.07 44.33
N GLY A 51 3.26 30.77 44.82
CA GLY A 51 4.65 30.30 44.74
C GLY A 51 5.11 30.03 43.31
N ILE A 52 5.94 29.01 43.13
CA ILE A 52 6.49 28.59 41.84
C ILE A 52 5.37 28.35 40.79
N ALA A 53 4.29 27.70 41.22
CA ALA A 53 3.15 27.43 40.31
C ALA A 53 2.48 28.70 39.76
N GLY A 54 2.66 29.85 40.44
CA GLY A 54 2.17 31.14 39.96
C GLY A 54 2.96 31.72 38.77
N VAL A 55 4.21 31.30 38.63
CA VAL A 55 5.11 31.83 37.58
C VAL A 55 5.00 31.05 36.27
N VAL A 56 4.56 29.80 36.34
CA VAL A 56 4.34 28.94 35.16
C VAL A 56 3.31 29.58 34.23
N GLU A 57 3.52 29.40 32.92
CA GLU A 57 2.62 29.95 31.92
C GLU A 57 1.21 29.34 32.04
N ARG A 58 0.23 30.22 32.21
CA ARG A 58 -1.17 29.79 32.26
C ARG A 58 -1.70 29.56 30.84
N SER A 59 -2.47 28.51 30.67
CA SER A 59 -3.17 28.27 29.42
C SER A 59 -4.01 29.50 29.04
N ARG A 60 -3.80 29.99 27.83
CA ARG A 60 -4.59 31.09 27.23
C ARG A 60 -5.89 30.60 26.59
N ARG A 61 -6.19 29.31 26.74
CA ARG A 61 -7.40 28.72 26.20
C ARG A 61 -8.64 29.33 26.86
N PRO A 62 -9.65 29.73 26.08
CA PRO A 62 -10.93 30.19 26.64
C PRO A 62 -11.54 29.14 27.56
N ARG A 63 -12.14 29.57 28.65
CA ARG A 63 -12.79 28.67 29.63
C ARG A 63 -14.04 28.01 29.06
N SER A 64 -14.67 28.60 28.06
CA SER A 64 -15.79 28.04 27.31
C SER A 64 -15.53 28.14 25.81
N SER A 65 -15.99 27.17 25.06
CA SER A 65 -15.91 27.13 23.60
C SER A 65 -17.30 26.79 23.06
N PRO A 66 -18.16 27.78 22.83
CA PRO A 66 -19.55 27.53 22.38
C PRO A 66 -19.67 26.71 21.08
N ARG A 67 -18.61 26.73 20.26
CA ARG A 67 -18.51 25.95 19.00
C ARG A 67 -17.76 24.64 19.17
N GLN A 68 -17.56 24.18 20.40
CA GLN A 68 -16.93 22.86 20.62
C GLN A 68 -17.87 21.76 20.12
N THR A 69 -17.32 20.75 19.47
CA THR A 69 -18.08 19.56 19.05
C THR A 69 -18.75 18.93 20.27
N ALA A 70 -19.99 18.51 20.13
CA ALA A 70 -20.75 17.87 21.21
C ALA A 70 -20.01 16.62 21.74
N PRO A 71 -20.04 16.38 23.06
CA PRO A 71 -19.31 15.26 23.66
C PRO A 71 -19.66 13.88 23.05
N GLU A 72 -20.92 13.68 22.68
CA GLU A 72 -21.41 12.44 22.07
C GLU A 72 -20.75 12.19 20.71
N MET A 73 -20.59 13.25 19.90
CA MET A 73 -19.89 13.17 18.61
C MET A 73 -18.39 12.91 18.80
N GLU A 74 -17.75 13.56 19.79
CA GLU A 74 -16.34 13.27 20.12
C GLU A 74 -16.17 11.81 20.57
N HIS A 75 -17.09 11.32 21.41
CA HIS A 75 -17.08 9.93 21.89
C HIS A 75 -17.17 8.94 20.70
N ARG A 76 -18.10 9.21 19.77
CA ARG A 76 -18.25 8.36 18.57
C ARG A 76 -17.00 8.31 17.70
N VAL A 77 -16.31 9.47 17.53
CA VAL A 77 -15.01 9.53 16.83
C VAL A 77 -13.97 8.62 17.51
N VAL A 78 -13.88 8.69 18.84
CA VAL A 78 -12.93 7.88 19.62
C VAL A 78 -13.25 6.40 19.53
N GLU A 79 -14.52 6.04 19.63
CA GLU A 79 -15.00 4.66 19.52
C GLU A 79 -14.67 4.05 18.15
N LEU A 80 -14.99 4.76 17.05
CA LEU A 80 -14.64 4.33 15.69
C LEU A 80 -13.13 4.19 15.49
N ARG A 81 -12.33 5.06 16.11
CA ARG A 81 -10.87 4.93 16.10
C ARG A 81 -10.39 3.71 16.87
N GLY A 82 -11.04 3.38 17.99
CA GLY A 82 -10.78 2.15 18.75
C GLY A 82 -11.05 0.89 17.94
N GLN A 83 -12.19 0.86 17.25
CA GLN A 83 -12.57 -0.26 16.38
C GLN A 83 -11.65 -0.39 15.15
N ARG A 84 -11.12 0.73 14.64
CA ARG A 84 -10.27 0.80 13.43
C ARG A 84 -9.00 1.62 13.67
N PRO A 85 -8.07 1.07 14.43
CA PRO A 85 -6.90 1.82 14.90
C PRO A 85 -5.91 2.19 13.78
N ASP A 86 -6.04 1.60 12.61
CA ASP A 86 -5.25 1.86 11.40
C ASP A 86 -5.88 2.90 10.45
N TRP A 87 -7.10 3.42 10.77
CA TRP A 87 -7.77 4.38 9.89
C TRP A 87 -7.55 5.82 10.33
N GLY A 88 -7.16 6.69 9.39
CA GLY A 88 -6.98 8.13 9.64
C GLY A 88 -8.29 8.92 9.60
N ALA A 89 -8.22 10.21 9.97
CA ALA A 89 -9.36 11.11 10.10
C ALA A 89 -10.27 11.15 8.87
N ARG A 90 -9.72 11.12 7.64
CA ARG A 90 -10.51 11.15 6.40
C ARG A 90 -11.44 9.93 6.28
N LYS A 91 -10.93 8.74 6.62
CA LYS A 91 -11.73 7.52 6.54
C LYS A 91 -12.79 7.45 7.63
N LEU A 92 -12.44 7.86 8.86
CA LEU A 92 -13.38 7.94 9.98
C LEU A 92 -14.49 8.95 9.69
N GLN A 93 -14.17 10.07 9.06
CA GLN A 93 -15.16 11.07 8.65
C GLN A 93 -16.22 10.48 7.70
N VAL A 94 -15.80 9.63 6.74
CA VAL A 94 -16.75 8.95 5.84
C VAL A 94 -17.65 7.98 6.59
N LEU A 95 -17.15 7.26 7.60
CA LEU A 95 -17.99 6.40 8.43
C LEU A 95 -19.01 7.21 9.24
N LEU A 96 -18.56 8.28 9.88
CA LEU A 96 -19.45 9.20 10.62
C LEU A 96 -20.55 9.75 9.72
N ALA A 97 -20.20 10.16 8.49
CA ALA A 97 -21.18 10.65 7.53
C ALA A 97 -22.23 9.57 7.15
N ARG A 98 -21.84 8.30 7.06
CA ARG A 98 -22.78 7.18 6.83
C ARG A 98 -23.74 6.95 8.03
N GLU A 99 -23.33 7.37 9.22
CA GLU A 99 -24.15 7.33 10.44
C GLU A 99 -24.96 8.64 10.64
N GLY A 100 -24.92 9.57 9.66
CA GLY A 100 -25.60 10.87 9.74
C GLY A 100 -24.85 11.93 10.54
N ILE A 101 -23.61 11.64 10.99
CA ILE A 101 -22.77 12.60 11.74
C ILE A 101 -21.88 13.35 10.77
N VAL A 102 -22.21 14.61 10.50
CA VAL A 102 -21.45 15.46 9.57
C VAL A 102 -20.44 16.30 10.33
N LEU A 103 -19.17 15.90 10.26
CA LEU A 103 -18.03 16.63 10.82
C LEU A 103 -16.98 16.91 9.74
N PRO A 104 -16.36 18.10 9.72
CA PRO A 104 -15.21 18.36 8.87
C PRO A 104 -14.03 17.44 9.24
N VAL A 105 -13.25 16.99 8.24
CA VAL A 105 -12.06 16.14 8.46
C VAL A 105 -11.10 16.73 9.48
N ILE A 106 -10.90 18.06 9.43
CA ILE A 106 -10.00 18.76 10.36
C ILE A 106 -10.51 18.69 11.80
N THR A 107 -11.84 18.70 12.01
CA THR A 107 -12.44 18.53 13.34
C THR A 107 -12.18 17.12 13.87
N VAL A 108 -12.43 16.09 13.05
CA VAL A 108 -12.11 14.69 13.40
C VAL A 108 -10.62 14.55 13.75
N HIS A 109 -9.73 15.12 12.95
CA HIS A 109 -8.30 15.08 13.21
C HIS A 109 -7.91 15.78 14.53
N ARG A 110 -8.49 16.96 14.82
CA ARG A 110 -8.25 17.69 16.08
C ARG A 110 -8.75 16.91 17.30
N ILE A 111 -9.87 16.21 17.18
CA ILE A 111 -10.37 15.32 18.24
C ILE A 111 -9.36 14.20 18.50
N LEU A 112 -8.90 13.52 17.45
CA LEU A 112 -7.91 12.44 17.57
C LEU A 112 -6.59 12.94 18.18
N LEU A 113 -6.11 14.13 17.79
CA LEU A 113 -4.92 14.75 18.40
C LEU A 113 -5.12 15.02 19.90
N ARG A 114 -6.23 15.63 20.28
CA ARG A 114 -6.55 15.92 21.69
C ARG A 114 -6.60 14.67 22.57
N ARG A 115 -7.05 13.57 21.98
CA ARG A 115 -7.15 12.27 22.67
C ARG A 115 -5.87 11.43 22.58
N GLY A 116 -4.77 11.98 22.02
CA GLY A 116 -3.49 11.26 21.88
C GLY A 116 -3.55 10.06 20.90
N LEU A 117 -4.54 10.05 20.00
CA LEU A 117 -4.78 8.92 19.07
C LEU A 117 -4.09 9.09 17.70
N VAL A 118 -3.25 10.09 17.54
CA VAL A 118 -2.41 10.31 16.34
C VAL A 118 -0.96 10.07 16.70
N ARG A 119 -0.28 9.22 15.92
CA ARG A 119 1.16 8.95 16.07
C ARG A 119 1.94 9.70 15.00
N GLU A 120 3.16 10.15 15.29
CA GLU A 120 4.03 10.83 14.31
C GLU A 120 4.36 9.94 13.11
N GLN A 121 4.43 8.62 13.33
CA GLN A 121 4.68 7.62 12.29
C GLN A 121 3.55 7.49 11.25
N ASP A 122 2.37 8.05 11.53
CA ASP A 122 1.20 7.99 10.63
C ASP A 122 1.26 9.01 9.48
N ARG A 123 2.39 9.72 9.30
CA ARG A 123 2.60 10.68 8.20
C ARG A 123 3.04 9.94 6.93
N PHE A 124 2.14 9.83 5.96
CA PHE A 124 2.41 9.17 4.68
C PHE A 124 3.12 10.09 3.70
N ARG A 125 4.08 9.52 2.93
CA ARG A 125 4.68 10.17 1.77
C ARG A 125 3.71 10.05 0.58
N THR A 126 3.51 11.12 -0.17
CA THR A 126 2.71 11.12 -1.41
C THR A 126 3.54 10.51 -2.53
N ALA A 127 2.98 9.57 -3.29
CA ALA A 127 3.64 9.05 -4.49
C ALA A 127 3.62 10.11 -5.60
N VAL A 128 4.76 10.24 -6.31
CA VAL A 128 4.96 11.27 -7.35
C VAL A 128 4.28 10.89 -8.66
N GLU A 129 4.26 9.60 -9.02
CA GLU A 129 3.63 9.10 -10.24
C GLU A 129 2.55 8.06 -9.93
N ARG A 130 1.43 8.11 -10.66
CA ARG A 130 0.33 7.15 -10.56
C ARG A 130 0.20 6.40 -11.88
N PHE A 131 0.59 5.14 -11.88
CA PHE A 131 0.15 4.20 -12.88
C PHE A 131 -1.23 3.65 -12.46
N GLU A 132 -2.21 3.64 -13.36
CA GLU A 132 -3.56 3.11 -13.08
C GLU A 132 -4.24 2.67 -14.38
N ARG A 133 -4.81 1.47 -14.39
CA ARG A 133 -5.64 1.00 -15.51
C ARG A 133 -7.01 1.69 -15.50
N GLY A 134 -7.62 1.81 -16.68
CA GLY A 134 -8.85 2.58 -16.85
C GLY A 134 -10.11 1.92 -16.29
N VAL A 135 -10.16 0.59 -16.27
CA VAL A 135 -11.35 -0.19 -15.84
C VAL A 135 -10.94 -1.42 -15.00
N PRO A 136 -11.87 -1.96 -14.18
CA PRO A 136 -11.63 -3.20 -13.43
C PRO A 136 -11.30 -4.38 -14.35
N ASN A 137 -10.48 -5.30 -13.82
CA ASN A 137 -10.03 -6.54 -14.47
C ASN A 137 -9.14 -6.36 -15.71
N GLN A 138 -8.71 -5.15 -16.04
CA GLN A 138 -7.65 -4.98 -17.01
C GLN A 138 -6.32 -5.53 -16.50
N LEU A 139 -6.00 -5.28 -15.24
CA LEU A 139 -4.77 -5.74 -14.62
C LEU A 139 -5.02 -6.21 -13.19
N TRP A 140 -4.58 -7.42 -12.87
CA TRP A 140 -4.45 -7.88 -11.50
C TRP A 140 -2.98 -7.91 -11.09
N GLN A 141 -2.69 -7.37 -9.91
CA GLN A 141 -1.35 -7.46 -9.29
C GLN A 141 -1.34 -8.60 -8.30
N MET A 142 -0.34 -9.48 -8.39
CA MET A 142 -0.19 -10.64 -7.51
C MET A 142 1.17 -10.62 -6.83
N ASP A 143 1.16 -10.84 -5.51
CA ASP A 143 2.38 -10.85 -4.71
C ASP A 143 2.16 -11.59 -3.37
N PHE A 144 3.25 -12.08 -2.79
CA PHE A 144 3.28 -12.56 -1.42
C PHE A 144 3.71 -11.43 -0.48
N LYS A 145 2.91 -11.16 0.55
CA LYS A 145 3.36 -10.26 1.60
C LYS A 145 4.61 -10.84 2.28
N SER A 146 5.57 -9.98 2.65
CA SER A 146 6.68 -10.40 3.51
C SER A 146 6.17 -11.16 4.74
N PRO A 147 6.81 -12.27 5.13
CA PRO A 147 6.41 -13.08 6.28
C PRO A 147 6.66 -12.40 7.63
N VAL A 148 7.28 -11.23 7.65
CA VAL A 148 7.56 -10.51 8.90
C VAL A 148 6.28 -10.30 9.70
N GLY A 149 6.26 -10.81 10.91
CA GLY A 149 5.11 -10.76 11.82
C GLY A 149 3.98 -11.74 11.45
N TRP A 150 4.21 -12.71 10.56
CA TRP A 150 3.20 -13.67 10.12
C TRP A 150 3.33 -15.07 10.74
N ASP A 151 4.47 -15.37 11.35
CA ASP A 151 4.74 -16.68 11.98
C ASP A 151 4.50 -17.87 11.02
N ALA A 152 4.97 -17.72 9.78
CA ALA A 152 5.01 -18.75 8.77
C ALA A 152 6.16 -18.48 7.78
N PRO A 153 6.66 -19.50 7.06
CA PRO A 153 7.78 -19.34 6.12
C PRO A 153 7.47 -18.37 4.97
N VAL A 154 6.19 -18.24 4.61
CA VAL A 154 5.69 -17.40 3.53
C VAL A 154 4.53 -16.58 4.04
N GLY A 155 4.49 -15.30 3.70
CA GLY A 155 3.35 -14.44 4.01
C GLY A 155 2.12 -14.75 3.15
N PRO A 156 0.98 -14.12 3.42
CA PRO A 156 -0.24 -14.35 2.66
C PRO A 156 -0.08 -13.98 1.18
N LEU A 157 -0.65 -14.83 0.31
CA LEU A 157 -0.84 -14.52 -1.10
C LEU A 157 -1.91 -13.46 -1.26
N SER A 158 -1.62 -12.44 -2.04
CA SER A 158 -2.54 -11.35 -2.36
C SER A 158 -2.70 -11.22 -3.87
N VAL A 159 -3.94 -11.08 -4.33
CA VAL A 159 -4.27 -10.67 -5.70
C VAL A 159 -5.18 -9.48 -5.64
N LEU A 160 -4.79 -8.39 -6.27
CA LEU A 160 -5.47 -7.10 -6.20
C LEU A 160 -5.81 -6.59 -7.60
N ASP A 161 -7.04 -6.15 -7.81
CA ASP A 161 -7.41 -5.42 -9.03
C ASP A 161 -6.79 -4.03 -9.05
N ASP A 162 -6.10 -3.69 -10.13
CA ASP A 162 -5.33 -2.45 -10.25
C ASP A 162 -6.21 -1.21 -10.22
N HIS A 163 -7.35 -1.22 -10.92
CA HIS A 163 -8.25 -0.07 -11.02
C HIS A 163 -9.05 0.15 -9.74
N SER A 164 -9.78 -0.86 -9.30
CA SER A 164 -10.70 -0.76 -8.16
C SER A 164 -10.05 -0.94 -6.81
N ARG A 165 -8.81 -1.43 -6.74
CA ARG A 165 -8.14 -1.84 -5.49
C ARG A 165 -8.81 -3.03 -4.81
N TYR A 166 -9.75 -3.70 -5.46
CA TYR A 166 -10.48 -4.82 -4.90
C TYR A 166 -9.53 -5.99 -4.65
N ALA A 167 -9.48 -6.47 -3.42
CA ALA A 167 -8.70 -7.64 -3.04
C ALA A 167 -9.43 -8.90 -3.48
N ILE A 168 -9.01 -9.46 -4.62
CA ILE A 168 -9.56 -10.69 -5.23
C ILE A 168 -9.23 -11.90 -4.35
N VAL A 169 -7.95 -12.04 -4.00
CA VAL A 169 -7.42 -13.11 -3.14
C VAL A 169 -6.68 -12.50 -1.96
N LEU A 170 -6.90 -13.05 -0.79
CA LEU A 170 -6.05 -12.88 0.39
C LEU A 170 -6.01 -14.22 1.12
N GLN A 171 -4.96 -14.99 0.91
CA GLN A 171 -4.86 -16.36 1.38
C GLN A 171 -3.60 -16.58 2.20
N GLY A 172 -3.76 -17.05 3.44
CA GLY A 172 -2.66 -17.57 4.24
C GLY A 172 -2.10 -18.85 3.62
N THR A 173 -0.80 -18.92 3.44
CA THR A 173 -0.13 -20.07 2.87
C THR A 173 1.07 -20.48 3.71
N TRP A 174 1.44 -21.78 3.66
CA TRP A 174 2.64 -22.30 4.28
C TRP A 174 3.76 -22.51 3.26
N SER A 175 3.46 -22.31 1.98
CA SER A 175 4.37 -22.60 0.89
C SER A 175 4.13 -21.73 -0.31
N SER A 176 5.19 -21.26 -0.95
CA SER A 176 5.15 -20.58 -2.24
C SER A 176 5.20 -21.56 -3.43
N LYS A 177 4.74 -22.81 -3.26
CA LYS A 177 4.66 -23.77 -4.37
C LYS A 177 3.60 -23.36 -5.37
N ALA A 178 3.83 -23.70 -6.65
CA ALA A 178 2.96 -23.27 -7.75
C ALA A 178 1.56 -23.90 -7.71
N GLU A 179 1.43 -25.17 -7.28
CA GLU A 179 0.12 -25.85 -7.27
C GLU A 179 -0.90 -25.22 -6.32
N PRO A 180 -0.58 -24.91 -5.05
CA PRO A 180 -1.48 -24.16 -4.17
C PRO A 180 -1.88 -22.79 -4.74
N VAL A 181 -0.94 -22.07 -5.37
CA VAL A 181 -1.22 -20.77 -6.01
C VAL A 181 -2.19 -20.95 -7.17
N LYS A 182 -1.95 -21.94 -8.04
CA LYS A 182 -2.85 -22.25 -9.16
C LYS A 182 -4.27 -22.54 -8.66
N GLN A 183 -4.42 -23.34 -7.61
CA GLN A 183 -5.73 -23.66 -7.04
C GLN A 183 -6.46 -22.40 -6.57
N ARG A 184 -5.78 -21.46 -5.91
CA ARG A 184 -6.38 -20.18 -5.49
C ARG A 184 -6.75 -19.30 -6.69
N LEU A 185 -5.94 -19.32 -7.75
CA LEU A 185 -6.27 -18.60 -8.98
C LEU A 185 -7.49 -19.22 -9.69
N ILE A 186 -7.64 -20.53 -9.73
CA ILE A 186 -8.84 -21.19 -10.27
C ILE A 186 -10.08 -20.70 -9.56
N GLU A 187 -10.12 -20.76 -8.22
CA GLU A 187 -11.24 -20.28 -7.41
C GLU A 187 -11.53 -18.79 -7.67
N ALA A 188 -10.48 -17.98 -7.79
CA ALA A 188 -10.62 -16.56 -8.11
C ALA A 188 -11.20 -16.36 -9.53
N PHE A 189 -10.72 -17.09 -10.53
CA PHE A 189 -11.21 -16.99 -11.91
C PHE A 189 -12.66 -17.47 -12.04
N GLU A 190 -13.05 -18.50 -11.32
CA GLU A 190 -14.46 -19.00 -11.29
C GLU A 190 -15.40 -17.97 -10.66
N SER A 191 -14.99 -17.39 -9.54
CA SER A 191 -15.82 -16.45 -8.79
C SER A 191 -15.84 -15.05 -9.40
N CYS A 192 -14.68 -14.52 -9.84
CA CYS A 192 -14.47 -13.14 -10.27
C CYS A 192 -14.36 -12.98 -11.80
N GLY A 193 -14.22 -14.07 -12.55
CA GLY A 193 -13.86 -14.08 -13.96
C GLY A 193 -12.36 -13.84 -14.17
N VAL A 194 -11.90 -13.91 -15.40
CA VAL A 194 -10.49 -13.87 -15.80
C VAL A 194 -10.08 -12.43 -16.13
N PRO A 195 -8.93 -11.92 -15.63
CA PRO A 195 -8.43 -10.60 -16.00
C PRO A 195 -7.82 -10.60 -17.41
N GLU A 196 -7.56 -9.42 -17.97
CA GLU A 196 -6.83 -9.29 -19.22
C GLU A 196 -5.33 -9.46 -19.03
N GLU A 197 -4.80 -8.91 -17.94
CA GLU A 197 -3.38 -8.88 -17.64
C GLU A 197 -3.12 -9.25 -16.18
N MET A 198 -1.95 -9.83 -15.91
CA MET A 198 -1.45 -10.05 -14.55
C MET A 198 -0.02 -9.54 -14.42
N LEU A 199 0.26 -8.86 -13.31
CA LEU A 199 1.57 -8.33 -12.96
C LEU A 199 2.08 -9.02 -11.69
N MET A 200 3.30 -9.53 -11.75
CA MET A 200 3.99 -10.21 -10.67
C MET A 200 5.42 -9.69 -10.51
N ASP A 201 6.07 -10.00 -9.41
CA ASP A 201 7.50 -9.81 -9.26
C ASP A 201 8.31 -10.97 -9.91
N HIS A 202 9.65 -10.90 -9.82
CA HIS A 202 10.52 -11.98 -10.27
C HIS A 202 10.75 -13.05 -9.17
N GLY A 203 9.75 -13.30 -8.35
CA GLY A 203 9.77 -14.30 -7.28
C GLY A 203 9.21 -15.67 -7.69
N THR A 204 9.49 -16.67 -6.87
CA THR A 204 8.82 -17.97 -6.98
C THR A 204 7.39 -17.86 -6.46
N PRO A 205 6.40 -18.56 -7.06
CA PRO A 205 6.53 -19.69 -8.01
C PRO A 205 6.38 -19.31 -9.49
N TRP A 206 6.18 -18.05 -9.80
CA TRP A 206 5.88 -17.60 -11.18
C TRP A 206 7.09 -17.24 -12.00
N TRP A 207 8.26 -17.05 -11.37
CA TRP A 207 9.52 -16.83 -12.05
C TRP A 207 10.61 -17.77 -11.54
N ASN A 208 11.44 -18.30 -12.43
CA ASN A 208 12.59 -19.15 -12.09
C ASN A 208 13.90 -18.42 -12.41
N MET A 209 14.51 -17.83 -11.40
CA MET A 209 15.78 -17.10 -11.56
C MET A 209 16.96 -17.96 -12.03
N LYS A 210 16.87 -19.28 -11.90
CA LYS A 210 17.93 -20.23 -12.34
C LYS A 210 17.76 -20.63 -13.81
N ALA A 211 16.61 -20.42 -14.40
CA ALA A 211 16.35 -20.74 -15.80
C ALA A 211 16.67 -19.55 -16.70
N ALA A 212 17.30 -19.79 -17.84
CA ALA A 212 17.70 -18.76 -18.79
C ALA A 212 16.57 -17.83 -19.26
N ALA A 213 15.31 -18.29 -19.17
CA ALA A 213 14.12 -17.55 -19.60
C ALA A 213 13.14 -17.22 -18.48
N GLY A 214 13.36 -17.70 -17.25
CA GLY A 214 12.54 -17.37 -16.08
C GLY A 214 11.12 -17.94 -16.03
N TRP A 215 10.49 -18.27 -17.15
CA TRP A 215 9.11 -18.77 -17.24
C TRP A 215 8.93 -20.09 -16.49
N THR A 216 7.78 -20.23 -15.83
CA THR A 216 7.40 -21.45 -15.10
C THR A 216 6.13 -22.06 -15.73
N TRP A 217 5.85 -23.32 -15.41
CA TRP A 217 4.62 -23.96 -15.86
C TRP A 217 3.36 -23.20 -15.37
N LEU A 218 3.44 -22.53 -14.19
CA LEU A 218 2.33 -21.74 -13.66
C LEU A 218 2.05 -20.53 -14.55
N THR A 219 3.08 -19.78 -14.95
CA THR A 219 2.90 -18.63 -15.85
C THR A 219 2.44 -19.05 -17.24
N VAL A 220 2.91 -20.20 -17.74
CA VAL A 220 2.39 -20.76 -18.99
C VAL A 220 0.92 -21.12 -18.88
N TRP A 221 0.50 -21.73 -17.76
CA TRP A 221 -0.90 -22.02 -17.49
C TRP A 221 -1.76 -20.73 -17.41
N ILE A 222 -1.26 -19.65 -16.78
CA ILE A 222 -1.94 -18.35 -16.77
C ILE A 222 -2.08 -17.81 -18.20
N MET A 223 -1.01 -17.82 -19.00
CA MET A 223 -1.06 -17.36 -20.39
C MET A 223 -2.04 -18.13 -21.26
N ARG A 224 -2.20 -19.45 -21.05
CA ARG A 224 -3.22 -20.27 -21.74
C ARG A 224 -4.64 -19.82 -21.47
N GLN A 225 -4.92 -19.15 -20.36
CA GLN A 225 -6.22 -18.50 -20.09
C GLN A 225 -6.43 -17.20 -20.90
N GLY A 226 -5.51 -16.89 -21.83
CA GLY A 226 -5.52 -15.65 -22.59
C GLY A 226 -5.17 -14.42 -21.76
N ILE A 227 -4.49 -14.60 -20.61
CA ILE A 227 -4.00 -13.52 -19.75
C ILE A 227 -2.61 -13.11 -20.23
N GLN A 228 -2.41 -11.81 -20.44
CA GLN A 228 -1.08 -11.29 -20.70
C GLN A 228 -0.31 -11.18 -19.37
N VAL A 229 0.86 -11.82 -19.31
CA VAL A 229 1.68 -11.84 -18.11
C VAL A 229 2.80 -10.81 -18.20
N HIS A 230 2.95 -10.03 -17.14
CA HIS A 230 3.98 -9.02 -16.99
C HIS A 230 4.75 -9.24 -15.70
N PHE A 231 6.02 -8.82 -15.70
CA PHE A 231 6.85 -8.77 -14.49
C PHE A 231 7.25 -7.34 -14.18
N SER A 232 7.29 -6.98 -12.90
CA SER A 232 7.81 -5.69 -12.46
C SER A 232 9.30 -5.61 -12.80
N GLY A 233 9.77 -4.50 -13.36
CA GLY A 233 11.19 -4.29 -13.66
C GLY A 233 12.05 -4.42 -12.40
N TYR A 234 13.25 -4.97 -12.55
CA TYR A 234 14.22 -5.08 -11.45
C TYR A 234 14.51 -3.68 -10.90
N ARG A 235 14.20 -3.43 -9.62
CA ARG A 235 14.31 -2.12 -8.93
C ARG A 235 13.35 -1.01 -9.40
N HIS A 236 12.21 -1.34 -10.03
CA HIS A 236 11.13 -0.38 -10.26
C HIS A 236 9.90 -0.72 -9.38
N PRO A 237 9.92 -0.38 -8.08
CA PRO A 237 8.83 -0.71 -7.15
C PRO A 237 7.52 0.02 -7.45
N GLN A 238 7.54 1.03 -8.31
CA GLN A 238 6.36 1.85 -8.61
C GLN A 238 5.25 1.07 -9.32
N THR A 239 5.58 0.02 -10.10
CA THR A 239 4.61 -0.80 -10.83
C THR A 239 3.74 -1.66 -9.92
N GLN A 240 4.24 -2.12 -8.76
CA GLN A 240 3.49 -2.91 -7.77
C GLN A 240 3.01 -2.09 -6.56
N GLY A 241 3.13 -0.78 -6.60
CA GLY A 241 2.82 0.11 -5.48
C GLY A 241 1.39 0.01 -4.91
N LYS A 242 0.47 -0.67 -5.59
CA LYS A 242 -0.91 -0.90 -5.11
C LYS A 242 -1.00 -2.11 -4.20
N VAL A 243 -0.39 -3.24 -4.60
CA VAL A 243 -0.31 -4.42 -3.74
C VAL A 243 0.59 -4.17 -2.55
N GLU A 244 1.67 -3.39 -2.70
CA GLU A 244 2.51 -2.95 -1.58
C GLU A 244 1.73 -2.09 -0.57
N ARG A 245 0.89 -1.14 -1.02
CA ARG A 245 0.01 -0.37 -0.14
C ARG A 245 -1.06 -1.22 0.53
N PHE A 246 -1.56 -2.23 -0.17
CA PHE A 246 -2.45 -3.23 0.43
C PHE A 246 -1.72 -4.00 1.53
N HIS A 247 -0.50 -4.47 1.27
CA HIS A 247 0.35 -5.13 2.27
C HIS A 247 0.68 -4.21 3.46
N GLY A 248 0.89 -2.90 3.20
CA GLY A 248 1.03 -1.90 4.25
C GLY A 248 -0.22 -1.78 5.13
N ALA A 249 -1.41 -1.77 4.52
CA ALA A 249 -2.68 -1.74 5.26
C ALA A 249 -2.90 -3.03 6.07
N LEU A 250 -2.60 -4.19 5.48
CA LEU A 250 -2.65 -5.49 6.16
C LEU A 250 -1.65 -5.54 7.32
N GLY A 251 -0.40 -5.10 7.12
CA GLY A 251 0.62 -5.03 8.15
C GLY A 251 0.22 -4.11 9.32
N ALA A 252 -0.39 -2.97 9.04
CA ALA A 252 -0.91 -2.08 10.06
C ALA A 252 -2.05 -2.72 10.88
N ALA A 253 -2.94 -3.46 10.22
CA ALA A 253 -3.98 -4.22 10.91
C ALA A 253 -3.39 -5.34 11.79
N MET A 254 -2.42 -6.09 11.26
CA MET A 254 -1.70 -7.13 12.01
C MET A 254 -1.05 -6.57 13.29
N GLN A 255 -0.37 -5.44 13.19
CA GLN A 255 0.29 -4.80 14.34
C GLN A 255 -0.69 -4.25 15.38
N ARG A 256 -1.81 -3.69 14.93
CA ARG A 256 -2.72 -2.94 15.82
C ARG A 256 -3.88 -3.76 16.37
N ARG A 257 -4.29 -4.81 15.66
CA ARG A 257 -5.40 -5.70 16.06
C ARG A 257 -4.91 -7.06 16.57
N GLY A 258 -3.62 -7.36 16.35
CA GLY A 258 -3.06 -8.70 16.57
C GLY A 258 -3.37 -9.67 15.45
N ILE A 259 -2.70 -10.82 15.47
CA ILE A 259 -2.94 -11.94 14.55
C ILE A 259 -3.36 -13.13 15.40
N PRO A 260 -4.48 -13.79 15.07
CA PRO A 260 -4.91 -14.99 15.80
C PRO A 260 -3.99 -16.18 15.54
N GLY A 261 -4.16 -17.23 16.33
CA GLY A 261 -3.47 -18.51 16.13
C GLY A 261 -3.74 -19.12 14.76
N CYS A 262 -2.94 -20.11 14.35
CA CYS A 262 -2.98 -20.69 13.01
C CYS A 262 -4.38 -21.15 12.56
N ALA A 263 -5.17 -21.73 13.46
CA ALA A 263 -6.49 -22.25 13.12
C ALA A 263 -7.51 -21.17 12.68
N GLU A 264 -7.40 -19.96 13.23
CA GLU A 264 -8.33 -18.86 12.93
C GLU A 264 -7.76 -17.84 11.93
N ARG A 265 -6.51 -18.02 11.52
CA ARG A 265 -5.76 -17.05 10.73
C ARG A 265 -6.43 -16.78 9.38
N GLN A 266 -6.94 -17.78 8.68
CA GLN A 266 -7.61 -17.58 7.41
C GLN A 266 -8.94 -16.82 7.60
N LYS A 267 -9.71 -17.14 8.61
CA LYS A 267 -10.95 -16.41 8.95
C LYS A 267 -10.65 -14.93 9.20
N TRP A 268 -9.58 -14.62 9.94
CA TRP A 268 -9.15 -13.24 10.18
C TRP A 268 -8.75 -12.52 8.88
N LEU A 269 -8.05 -13.20 7.95
CA LEU A 269 -7.74 -12.65 6.64
C LEU A 269 -9.00 -12.38 5.81
N ASP A 270 -9.97 -13.27 5.86
CA ASP A 270 -11.25 -13.12 5.15
C ASP A 270 -12.06 -11.95 5.71
N GLU A 271 -12.10 -11.78 7.03
CA GLU A 271 -12.71 -10.63 7.70
C GLU A 271 -12.01 -9.32 7.31
N PHE A 272 -10.66 -9.31 7.33
CA PHE A 272 -9.90 -8.16 6.87
C PHE A 272 -10.17 -7.85 5.40
N ARG A 273 -10.17 -8.84 4.50
CA ARG A 273 -10.48 -8.70 3.08
C ARG A 273 -11.89 -8.15 2.87
N HIS A 274 -12.86 -8.66 3.62
CA HIS A 274 -14.23 -8.15 3.57
C HIS A 274 -14.31 -6.68 4.00
N GLU A 275 -13.71 -6.33 5.14
CA GLU A 275 -13.63 -4.94 5.61
C GLU A 275 -12.95 -4.04 4.59
N TYR A 276 -11.81 -4.49 4.04
CA TYR A 276 -11.04 -3.74 3.05
C TYR A 276 -11.86 -3.47 1.79
N ASN A 277 -12.57 -4.47 1.27
CA ASN A 277 -13.33 -4.35 0.05
C ASN A 277 -14.65 -3.57 0.22
N HIS A 278 -15.37 -3.79 1.31
CA HIS A 278 -16.76 -3.32 1.44
C HIS A 278 -16.93 -2.14 2.41
N GLN A 279 -16.01 -1.94 3.33
CA GLN A 279 -16.18 -0.91 4.38
C GLN A 279 -15.14 0.20 4.28
N ARG A 280 -13.88 -0.11 3.91
CA ARG A 280 -12.77 0.83 3.92
C ARG A 280 -12.85 1.84 2.80
N PRO A 281 -12.97 3.15 3.08
CA PRO A 281 -12.88 4.20 2.05
C PRO A 281 -11.47 4.33 1.51
N HIS A 282 -11.33 4.53 0.20
CA HIS A 282 -10.05 4.72 -0.47
C HIS A 282 -9.93 6.11 -1.08
N GLU A 283 -8.88 6.84 -0.72
CA GLU A 283 -8.64 8.19 -1.24
C GLU A 283 -8.49 8.21 -2.77
N ALA A 284 -7.82 7.17 -3.33
CA ALA A 284 -7.65 7.04 -4.77
C ALA A 284 -8.99 6.78 -5.52
N LEU A 285 -10.02 6.34 -4.81
CA LEU A 285 -11.35 6.07 -5.35
C LEU A 285 -12.37 7.14 -4.92
N ALA A 286 -11.93 8.37 -4.69
CA ALA A 286 -12.78 9.44 -4.17
C ALA A 286 -13.57 9.02 -2.92
N MET A 287 -12.92 8.33 -1.99
CA MET A 287 -13.49 7.78 -0.76
C MET A 287 -14.56 6.68 -0.95
N LYS A 288 -14.75 6.16 -2.16
CA LYS A 288 -15.56 4.96 -2.37
C LYS A 288 -14.82 3.72 -1.85
N THR A 289 -15.58 2.67 -1.58
CA THR A 289 -15.00 1.35 -1.28
C THR A 289 -14.59 0.65 -2.56
N PRO A 290 -13.61 -0.29 -2.53
CA PRO A 290 -13.24 -1.10 -3.68
C PRO A 290 -14.44 -1.82 -4.32
N ALA A 291 -15.32 -2.40 -3.52
CA ALA A 291 -16.52 -3.10 -3.98
C ALA A 291 -17.53 -2.19 -4.71
N ALA A 292 -17.56 -0.88 -4.39
CA ALA A 292 -18.41 0.07 -5.09
C ALA A 292 -17.92 0.40 -6.51
N VAL A 293 -16.66 0.10 -6.81
CA VAL A 293 -16.03 0.37 -8.11
C VAL A 293 -15.83 -0.91 -8.91
N TRP A 294 -15.54 -2.02 -8.22
CA TRP A 294 -15.26 -3.31 -8.82
C TRP A 294 -16.51 -3.97 -9.41
N ARG A 295 -16.32 -4.71 -10.48
CA ARG A 295 -17.33 -5.60 -11.10
C ARG A 295 -16.66 -6.86 -11.61
N LYS A 296 -17.39 -7.97 -11.67
CA LYS A 296 -16.90 -9.25 -12.19
C LYS A 296 -16.48 -9.10 -13.66
N SER A 297 -15.41 -9.78 -14.07
CA SER A 297 -15.01 -9.87 -15.47
C SER A 297 -16.03 -10.67 -16.27
N SER A 298 -16.27 -10.25 -17.52
CA SER A 298 -17.09 -11.01 -18.48
C SER A 298 -16.36 -12.23 -19.04
N ARG A 299 -15.03 -12.31 -18.89
CA ARG A 299 -14.24 -13.45 -19.35
C ARG A 299 -14.37 -14.60 -18.34
N CYS A 300 -14.96 -15.71 -18.77
CA CYS A 300 -15.14 -16.88 -17.93
C CYS A 300 -13.88 -17.76 -17.92
N TYR A 301 -13.59 -18.36 -16.75
CA TYR A 301 -12.56 -19.37 -16.63
C TYR A 301 -12.90 -20.63 -17.43
N GLN A 302 -11.92 -21.22 -18.08
CA GLN A 302 -12.00 -22.49 -18.78
C GLN A 302 -10.95 -23.44 -18.25
N ALA A 303 -11.39 -24.58 -17.68
CA ALA A 303 -10.46 -25.57 -17.15
C ALA A 303 -9.53 -26.14 -18.25
N GLN A 304 -10.06 -26.26 -19.46
CA GLN A 304 -9.34 -26.67 -20.66
C GLN A 304 -9.60 -25.62 -21.75
N PRO A 305 -8.81 -24.53 -21.75
CA PRO A 305 -8.95 -23.51 -22.79
C PRO A 305 -8.59 -24.10 -24.16
N ALA A 306 -9.30 -23.64 -25.21
CA ALA A 306 -8.96 -23.98 -26.56
C ALA A 306 -7.50 -23.59 -26.89
N VAL A 307 -6.89 -24.29 -27.84
CA VAL A 307 -5.56 -23.95 -28.33
C VAL A 307 -5.59 -22.51 -28.85
N TRP A 308 -4.59 -21.73 -28.47
CA TRP A 308 -4.53 -20.33 -28.89
C TRP A 308 -4.34 -20.22 -30.40
N GLU A 309 -5.24 -19.51 -31.04
CA GLU A 309 -5.17 -19.24 -32.47
C GLU A 309 -4.52 -17.88 -32.74
N TYR A 310 -3.47 -17.89 -33.54
CA TYR A 310 -2.80 -16.69 -33.99
C TYR A 310 -3.50 -16.14 -35.26
N ALA A 311 -3.31 -14.85 -35.57
CA ALA A 311 -3.93 -14.23 -36.74
C ALA A 311 -3.52 -14.95 -38.04
N ALA A 312 -4.41 -14.95 -39.03
CA ALA A 312 -4.11 -15.51 -40.33
C ALA A 312 -2.87 -14.84 -40.94
N GLY A 313 -1.92 -15.65 -41.42
CA GLY A 313 -0.65 -15.16 -41.99
C GLY A 313 0.44 -14.90 -40.94
N ALA A 314 0.20 -15.10 -39.63
CA ALA A 314 1.23 -15.00 -38.62
C ALA A 314 2.33 -16.06 -38.80
N GLU A 315 3.59 -15.71 -38.62
CA GLU A 315 4.70 -16.65 -38.56
C GLU A 315 4.64 -17.43 -37.25
N VAL A 316 4.20 -18.70 -37.31
CA VAL A 316 3.97 -19.54 -36.12
C VAL A 316 4.89 -20.76 -36.18
N HIS A 317 5.54 -21.05 -35.08
CA HIS A 317 6.46 -22.18 -34.92
C HIS A 317 6.10 -23.00 -33.70
N ARG A 318 6.29 -24.32 -33.79
CA ARG A 318 6.22 -25.22 -32.64
C ARG A 318 7.58 -25.34 -31.99
N LEU A 319 7.62 -25.13 -30.67
CA LEU A 319 8.85 -25.33 -29.89
C LEU A 319 9.15 -26.82 -29.75
N SER A 320 10.44 -27.16 -29.70
CA SER A 320 10.90 -28.52 -29.44
C SER A 320 10.49 -29.03 -28.06
N SER A 321 10.69 -30.32 -27.79
CA SER A 321 10.53 -30.94 -26.46
C SER A 321 11.45 -30.34 -25.39
N GLN A 322 12.45 -29.57 -25.78
CA GLN A 322 13.36 -28.83 -24.89
C GLN A 322 12.99 -27.34 -24.80
N GLY A 323 11.90 -26.87 -25.44
CA GLY A 323 11.49 -25.46 -25.45
C GLY A 323 12.36 -24.59 -26.36
N GLN A 324 12.90 -25.15 -27.44
CA GLN A 324 13.76 -24.45 -28.40
C GLN A 324 12.97 -24.07 -29.66
N LEU A 325 13.23 -22.89 -30.16
CA LEU A 325 12.73 -22.38 -31.44
C LEU A 325 13.78 -22.63 -32.53
N GLN A 326 13.40 -23.31 -33.60
CA GLN A 326 14.24 -23.47 -34.77
C GLN A 326 13.95 -22.34 -35.77
N LEU A 327 14.97 -21.50 -36.01
CA LEU A 327 14.98 -20.53 -37.11
C LEU A 327 16.04 -20.92 -38.15
N PRO A 328 16.03 -20.37 -39.37
CA PRO A 328 16.92 -20.82 -40.46
C PRO A 328 18.39 -20.85 -40.08
N ALA A 329 18.90 -19.88 -39.30
CA ALA A 329 20.32 -19.76 -38.97
C ALA A 329 20.72 -20.62 -37.76
N ARG A 330 19.84 -20.83 -36.80
CA ARG A 330 20.15 -21.58 -35.55
C ARG A 330 18.94 -21.93 -34.73
N ARG A 331 19.18 -22.75 -33.67
CA ARG A 331 18.22 -22.99 -32.59
C ARG A 331 18.41 -21.99 -31.48
N TRP A 332 17.29 -21.54 -30.92
CA TRP A 332 17.22 -20.57 -29.85
C TRP A 332 16.51 -21.17 -28.63
N ASP A 333 17.13 -21.10 -27.48
CA ASP A 333 16.49 -21.49 -26.23
C ASP A 333 15.45 -20.44 -25.81
N ILE A 334 14.17 -20.80 -25.85
CA ILE A 334 13.09 -19.93 -25.46
C ILE A 334 12.73 -20.17 -23.99
N SER A 335 12.15 -21.31 -23.67
CA SER A 335 11.88 -21.75 -22.32
C SER A 335 11.45 -23.22 -22.29
N ARG A 336 11.99 -23.96 -21.34
CA ARG A 336 11.59 -25.34 -21.11
C ARG A 336 10.13 -25.48 -20.68
N ALA A 337 9.58 -24.45 -20.00
CA ALA A 337 8.18 -24.41 -19.60
C ALA A 337 7.22 -24.32 -20.79
N LEU A 338 7.69 -23.88 -21.98
CA LEU A 338 6.95 -23.77 -23.23
C LEU A 338 7.22 -24.94 -24.19
N ALA A 339 7.82 -26.04 -23.72
CA ALA A 339 8.12 -27.20 -24.57
C ALA A 339 6.87 -27.73 -25.28
N GLY A 340 6.97 -27.88 -26.61
CA GLY A 340 5.87 -28.37 -27.44
C GLY A 340 4.76 -27.35 -27.76
N GLU A 341 4.82 -26.15 -27.20
CA GLU A 341 3.85 -25.09 -27.45
C GLU A 341 4.06 -24.41 -28.81
N TRP A 342 3.00 -23.82 -29.35
CA TRP A 342 3.05 -22.98 -30.52
C TRP A 342 3.29 -21.53 -30.13
N VAL A 343 4.26 -20.88 -30.81
CA VAL A 343 4.63 -19.48 -30.58
C VAL A 343 4.59 -18.69 -31.87
N GLN A 344 4.20 -17.43 -31.77
CA GLN A 344 4.30 -16.49 -32.88
C GLN A 344 5.64 -15.79 -32.87
N VAL A 345 6.24 -15.60 -34.05
CA VAL A 345 7.46 -14.81 -34.23
C VAL A 345 7.14 -13.57 -35.04
N ILE A 346 7.46 -12.40 -34.49
CA ILE A 346 7.34 -11.13 -35.23
C ILE A 346 8.75 -10.60 -35.47
N ARG A 347 9.09 -10.37 -36.75
CA ARG A 347 10.41 -9.85 -37.14
C ARG A 347 10.36 -8.35 -37.32
N VAL A 348 11.25 -7.63 -36.63
CA VAL A 348 11.37 -6.18 -36.70
C VAL A 348 12.86 -5.79 -36.61
N ASP A 349 13.38 -5.08 -37.57
CA ASP A 349 14.72 -4.46 -37.55
C ASP A 349 15.84 -5.40 -37.08
N GLY A 350 15.93 -6.61 -37.66
CA GLY A 350 16.95 -7.58 -37.29
C GLY A 350 16.71 -8.31 -35.96
N ARG A 351 15.57 -8.11 -35.34
CA ARG A 351 15.12 -8.81 -34.13
C ARG A 351 13.96 -9.74 -34.43
N ALA A 352 13.82 -10.78 -33.62
CA ALA A 352 12.65 -11.64 -33.61
C ALA A 352 12.02 -11.61 -32.21
N LEU A 353 10.78 -11.13 -32.14
CA LEU A 353 9.97 -11.09 -30.92
C LEU A 353 9.13 -12.37 -30.87
N VAL A 354 9.32 -13.17 -29.85
CA VAL A 354 8.63 -14.44 -29.67
C VAL A 354 7.48 -14.27 -28.69
N TYR A 355 6.26 -14.51 -29.18
CA TYR A 355 5.03 -14.40 -28.38
C TYR A 355 4.44 -15.78 -28.10
N TYR A 356 4.01 -15.98 -26.86
CA TYR A 356 3.14 -17.10 -26.50
C TYR A 356 1.78 -16.55 -26.05
N CYS A 357 0.71 -16.96 -26.74
CA CYS A 357 -0.59 -16.33 -26.63
C CYS A 357 -0.47 -14.81 -26.83
N ARG A 358 -0.76 -14.01 -25.79
CA ARG A 358 -0.67 -12.54 -25.82
C ARG A 358 0.63 -12.00 -25.20
N SER A 359 1.47 -12.86 -24.64
CA SER A 359 2.64 -12.44 -23.89
C SER A 359 3.92 -12.52 -24.72
N LEU A 360 4.70 -11.45 -24.73
CA LEU A 360 6.07 -11.49 -25.27
C LEU A 360 6.94 -12.29 -24.31
N VAL A 361 7.47 -13.43 -24.77
CA VAL A 361 8.22 -14.37 -23.93
C VAL A 361 9.73 -14.32 -24.16
N ARG A 362 10.16 -13.84 -25.32
CA ARG A 362 11.58 -13.74 -25.67
C ARG A 362 11.83 -12.71 -26.74
N GLU A 363 12.94 -11.99 -26.63
CA GLU A 363 13.49 -11.15 -27.69
C GLU A 363 14.80 -11.76 -28.18
N LEU A 364 14.94 -11.95 -29.48
CA LEU A 364 16.11 -12.52 -30.15
C LEU A 364 16.72 -11.44 -31.06
N ASP A 365 17.96 -11.09 -30.81
CA ASP A 365 18.73 -10.26 -31.73
C ASP A 365 19.41 -11.18 -32.75
N LEU A 366 18.93 -11.14 -33.99
CA LEU A 366 19.38 -12.01 -35.07
C LEU A 366 20.74 -11.58 -35.63
N VAL A 367 21.16 -10.32 -35.38
CA VAL A 367 22.44 -9.78 -35.83
C VAL A 367 23.53 -10.13 -34.83
N THR A 368 23.33 -9.78 -33.57
CA THR A 368 24.34 -10.04 -32.51
C THR A 368 24.27 -11.46 -31.95
N GLN A 369 23.29 -12.25 -32.38
CA GLN A 369 23.07 -13.62 -31.93
C GLN A 369 22.81 -13.74 -30.42
N ARG A 370 22.23 -12.71 -29.80
CA ARG A 370 21.89 -12.64 -28.39
C ARG A 370 20.39 -12.90 -28.18
N SER A 371 20.06 -13.48 -27.05
CA SER A 371 18.71 -13.76 -26.62
C SER A 371 18.45 -13.11 -25.27
N THR A 372 17.43 -12.28 -25.18
CA THR A 372 17.11 -11.55 -23.96
C THR A 372 15.76 -12.04 -23.42
N ALA A 373 15.72 -12.34 -22.12
CA ALA A 373 14.46 -12.56 -21.45
C ALA A 373 13.68 -11.25 -21.40
N VAL A 374 12.39 -11.30 -21.64
CA VAL A 374 11.52 -10.13 -21.45
C VAL A 374 11.20 -10.04 -19.97
N ASP A 375 11.96 -9.21 -19.30
CA ASP A 375 11.92 -8.99 -17.86
C ASP A 375 11.33 -7.62 -17.48
N ARG A 376 10.77 -6.86 -18.44
CA ARG A 376 10.35 -5.49 -18.22
C ARG A 376 8.91 -5.25 -18.65
N TRP A 377 8.18 -4.56 -17.78
CA TRP A 377 6.98 -3.85 -18.14
C TRP A 377 7.34 -2.78 -19.18
N VAL A 378 6.76 -2.86 -20.37
CA VAL A 378 6.77 -1.76 -21.35
C VAL A 378 5.42 -1.08 -21.20
N SER A 379 5.43 0.13 -20.63
CA SER A 379 4.24 0.97 -20.45
C SER A 379 3.71 1.47 -21.79
#